data_276dcb771602fbbd25f23be570824607
#
_entry.id   276dcb771602fbbd25f23be570824607
#
_cell.length_a   1.000
_cell.length_b   1.000
_cell.length_c   1.000
_cell.angle_alpha   90.00
_cell.angle_beta   90.00
_cell.angle_gamma   90.00
#
_symmetry.space_group_name_H-M   'P 1'
#
loop_
_entity.id
_entity.type
_entity.pdbx_description
1 polymer ?
#
loop_
_entity_poly.entity_id
_entity_poly.type
_entity_poly.pdbx_seq_one_letter_code
_entity_poly.pdbx_strand_id
1 'polypeptide(L)'
;MYKKILVPLDGSALAECVLPHVESVVKGCRVEEIVLLRVVEPFRRFCDYDGCVTQETIDSIDADNKSAAEKYLSELIERARYDGVSVKPEVVTGTPGEGIAEYATKNSVDLIVIATHGRSGVGRWTWGSVADRVLRSACVPVLMVRAPGCVTGA
;
A
#
# COMPACT_ATOMS: atom_id res chain seq x y z
N MET A 1 4.58 -18.45 11.70
CA MET A 1 4.92 -18.63 10.29
C MET A 1 3.88 -17.86 9.51
N TYR A 2 4.28 -17.00 8.58
CA TYR A 2 3.36 -16.10 7.90
C TYR A 2 2.56 -16.85 6.83
N LYS A 3 1.22 -16.84 6.95
CA LYS A 3 0.30 -17.46 5.98
C LYS A 3 -0.34 -16.43 5.08
N LYS A 4 -0.68 -15.27 5.62
CA LYS A 4 -1.34 -14.16 4.90
C LYS A 4 -0.51 -12.88 4.98
N ILE A 5 -0.05 -12.40 3.83
CA ILE A 5 0.78 -11.21 3.70
C ILE A 5 -0.05 -10.07 3.10
N LEU A 6 0.06 -8.88 3.69
CA LEU A 6 -0.50 -7.64 3.15
C LEU A 6 0.61 -6.79 2.54
N VAL A 7 0.41 -6.37 1.31
CA VAL A 7 1.34 -5.54 0.54
C VAL A 7 0.63 -4.25 0.13
N PRO A 8 0.78 -3.17 0.91
CA PRO A 8 0.24 -1.88 0.54
C PRO A 8 1.03 -1.26 -0.61
N LEU A 9 0.29 -0.75 -1.62
CA LEU A 9 0.84 -0.16 -2.83
C LEU A 9 0.14 1.16 -3.13
N ASP A 10 0.89 2.16 -3.58
CA ASP A 10 0.36 3.49 -3.90
C ASP A 10 0.30 3.79 -5.41
N GLY A 11 0.58 2.78 -6.24
CA GLY A 11 0.63 2.91 -7.69
C GLY A 11 1.97 3.44 -8.22
N SER A 12 2.94 3.72 -7.34
CA SER A 12 4.28 4.14 -7.75
C SER A 12 5.21 2.94 -7.95
N ALA A 13 6.13 3.04 -8.90
CA ALA A 13 7.21 2.05 -9.07
C ALA A 13 8.07 1.91 -7.80
N LEU A 14 8.10 2.96 -6.98
CA LEU A 14 8.82 2.96 -5.71
C LEU A 14 8.18 1.98 -4.71
N ALA A 15 6.86 1.95 -4.62
CA ALA A 15 6.14 1.00 -3.76
C ALA A 15 6.34 -0.44 -4.23
N GLU A 16 6.50 -0.67 -5.52
CA GLU A 16 6.71 -2.01 -6.09
C GLU A 16 8.09 -2.62 -5.73
N CYS A 17 9.02 -1.84 -5.18
CA CYS A 17 10.32 -2.36 -4.72
C CYS A 17 10.21 -3.44 -3.64
N VAL A 18 9.06 -3.59 -3.01
CA VAL A 18 8.79 -4.64 -2.01
C VAL A 18 8.60 -6.02 -2.63
N LEU A 19 8.22 -6.13 -3.90
CA LEU A 19 7.83 -7.39 -4.54
C LEU A 19 8.92 -8.47 -4.50
N PRO A 20 10.21 -8.18 -4.76
CA PRO A 20 11.27 -9.17 -4.60
C PRO A 20 11.44 -9.67 -3.15
N HIS A 21 11.14 -8.81 -2.17
CA HIS A 21 11.17 -9.19 -0.75
C HIS A 21 9.98 -10.07 -0.38
N VAL A 22 8.79 -9.76 -0.93
CA VAL A 22 7.60 -10.63 -0.79
C VAL A 22 7.90 -12.02 -1.35
N GLU A 23 8.51 -12.11 -2.55
CA GLU A 23 8.92 -13.38 -3.14
C GLU A 23 9.88 -14.17 -2.23
N SER A 24 10.83 -13.48 -1.60
CA SER A 24 11.77 -14.10 -0.66
C SER A 24 11.07 -14.65 0.57
N VAL A 25 10.06 -13.93 1.10
CA VAL A 25 9.25 -14.39 2.22
C VAL A 25 8.39 -15.60 1.82
N VAL A 26 7.80 -15.58 0.62
CA VAL A 26 7.02 -16.69 0.06
C VAL A 26 7.89 -17.95 -0.02
N LYS A 27 9.11 -17.86 -0.52
CA LYS A 27 10.05 -18.99 -0.62
C LYS A 27 10.50 -19.53 0.73
N GLY A 28 10.61 -18.66 1.74
CA GLY A 28 11.06 -19.02 3.09
C GLY A 28 9.97 -19.44 4.06
N CYS A 29 8.72 -19.13 3.75
CA CYS A 29 7.55 -19.38 4.59
C CYS A 29 6.46 -20.12 3.82
N ARG A 30 5.54 -20.75 4.55
CA ARG A 30 4.34 -21.37 3.93
C ARG A 30 3.24 -20.31 3.77
N VAL A 31 3.47 -19.36 2.86
CA VAL A 31 2.48 -18.33 2.55
C VAL A 31 1.36 -18.95 1.70
N GLU A 32 0.13 -18.69 2.10
CA GLU A 32 -1.07 -19.20 1.44
C GLU A 32 -1.75 -18.10 0.62
N GLU A 33 -1.70 -16.84 1.12
CA GLU A 33 -2.37 -15.70 0.50
C GLU A 33 -1.51 -14.44 0.57
N ILE A 34 -1.48 -13.69 -0.53
CA ILE A 34 -0.96 -12.33 -0.63
C ILE A 34 -2.12 -11.41 -1.00
N VAL A 35 -2.28 -10.34 -0.24
CA VAL A 35 -3.24 -9.28 -0.55
C VAL A 35 -2.46 -8.05 -1.01
N LEU A 36 -2.65 -7.64 -2.25
CA LEU A 36 -2.17 -6.37 -2.77
C LEU A 36 -3.23 -5.31 -2.45
N LEU A 37 -2.93 -4.40 -1.53
CA LEU A 37 -3.88 -3.41 -1.04
C LEU A 37 -3.59 -2.02 -1.60
N ARG A 38 -4.61 -1.38 -2.14
CA ARG A 38 -4.60 0.05 -2.46
C ARG A 38 -5.61 0.76 -1.56
N VAL A 39 -5.14 1.74 -0.80
CA VAL A 39 -6.03 2.66 -0.07
C VAL A 39 -6.19 3.92 -0.91
N VAL A 40 -7.43 4.27 -1.25
CA VAL A 40 -7.79 5.46 -2.02
C VAL A 40 -8.36 6.50 -1.07
N GLU A 41 -7.76 7.68 -1.02
CA GLU A 41 -8.31 8.77 -0.23
C GLU A 41 -9.52 9.37 -0.96
N PRO A 42 -10.65 9.55 -0.27
CA PRO A 42 -11.82 10.19 -0.87
C PRO A 42 -11.50 11.64 -1.21
N PHE A 43 -12.05 12.11 -2.31
CA PHE A 43 -11.88 13.50 -2.74
C PHE A 43 -12.49 14.44 -1.68
N ARG A 44 -11.67 15.28 -1.07
CA ARG A 44 -12.12 16.26 -0.08
C ARG A 44 -12.50 17.56 -0.78
N ARG A 45 -13.70 18.07 -0.50
CA ARG A 45 -14.10 19.40 -0.91
C ARG A 45 -13.19 20.45 -0.26
N PHE A 46 -12.45 21.19 -1.06
CA PHE A 46 -12.01 22.53 -0.68
C PHE A 46 -13.03 23.49 -1.27
N CYS A 47 -13.97 23.97 -0.45
CA CYS A 47 -14.85 25.07 -0.83
C CYS A 47 -14.09 26.38 -0.58
N ASP A 48 -13.33 26.84 -1.57
CA ASP A 48 -12.94 28.22 -1.66
C ASP A 48 -13.91 28.95 -2.61
N TYR A 49 -14.52 29.94 -2.14
CA TYR A 49 -15.40 31.02 -2.57
C TYR A 49 -16.00 31.07 -4.00
N ASP A 50 -15.51 30.32 -4.98
CA ASP A 50 -15.95 30.43 -6.38
C ASP A 50 -15.99 29.05 -7.08
N GLY A 51 -17.06 28.28 -6.82
CA GLY A 51 -17.35 27.06 -7.57
C GLY A 51 -17.42 25.79 -6.72
N CYS A 52 -18.55 25.57 -6.10
CA CYS A 52 -18.81 24.29 -5.43
C CYS A 52 -18.83 23.15 -6.46
N VAL A 53 -17.84 22.24 -6.38
CA VAL A 53 -17.89 20.96 -7.06
C VAL A 53 -19.15 20.22 -6.61
N THR A 54 -19.97 19.74 -7.54
CA THR A 54 -21.21 19.04 -7.22
C THR A 54 -20.92 17.67 -6.60
N GLN A 55 -21.85 17.12 -5.83
CA GLN A 55 -21.71 15.78 -5.26
C GLN A 55 -21.51 14.72 -6.36
N GLU A 56 -22.21 14.86 -7.46
CA GLU A 56 -22.08 13.96 -8.63
C GLU A 56 -20.64 13.97 -9.20
N THR A 57 -20.00 15.13 -9.25
CA THR A 57 -18.61 15.24 -9.73
C THR A 57 -17.64 14.56 -8.74
N ILE A 58 -17.87 14.69 -7.44
CA ILE A 58 -17.07 14.04 -6.39
C ILE A 58 -17.21 12.53 -6.51
N ASP A 59 -18.43 12.04 -6.60
CA ASP A 59 -18.74 10.61 -6.70
C ASP A 59 -18.12 10.00 -7.97
N SER A 60 -18.13 10.76 -9.08
CA SER A 60 -17.46 10.36 -10.33
C SER A 60 -15.95 10.28 -10.17
N ILE A 61 -15.31 11.27 -9.54
CA ILE A 61 -13.85 11.27 -9.30
C ILE A 61 -13.46 10.09 -8.40
N ASP A 62 -14.21 9.85 -7.34
CA ASP A 62 -13.94 8.75 -6.41
C ASP A 62 -14.13 7.39 -7.09
N ALA A 63 -15.13 7.24 -7.94
CA ALA A 63 -15.35 6.04 -8.75
C ALA A 63 -14.21 5.80 -9.75
N ASP A 64 -13.75 6.86 -10.43
CA ASP A 64 -12.63 6.79 -11.38
C ASP A 64 -11.32 6.41 -10.67
N ASN A 65 -11.05 7.02 -9.51
CA ASN A 65 -9.86 6.70 -8.69
C ASN A 65 -9.87 5.25 -8.22
N LYS A 66 -11.03 4.73 -7.81
CA LYS A 66 -11.20 3.34 -7.41
C LYS A 66 -10.99 2.39 -8.58
N SER A 67 -11.59 2.67 -9.73
CA SER A 67 -11.44 1.87 -10.95
C SER A 67 -9.98 1.83 -11.43
N ALA A 68 -9.28 2.97 -11.39
CA ALA A 68 -7.87 3.04 -11.73
C ALA A 68 -7.01 2.20 -10.76
N ALA A 69 -7.34 2.22 -9.47
CA ALA A 69 -6.65 1.39 -8.47
C ALA A 69 -6.86 -0.10 -8.69
N GLU A 70 -8.09 -0.52 -9.00
CA GLU A 70 -8.44 -1.92 -9.31
C GLU A 70 -7.70 -2.41 -10.55
N LYS A 71 -7.67 -1.59 -11.61
CA LYS A 71 -6.95 -1.89 -12.84
C LYS A 71 -5.45 -2.06 -12.58
N TYR A 72 -4.84 -1.12 -11.87
CA TYR A 72 -3.42 -1.19 -11.50
C TYR A 72 -3.07 -2.49 -10.76
N LEU A 73 -3.86 -2.85 -9.74
CA LEU A 73 -3.62 -4.07 -8.98
C LEU A 73 -3.80 -5.34 -9.82
N SER A 74 -4.78 -5.36 -10.72
CA SER A 74 -5.02 -6.48 -11.64
C SER A 74 -3.84 -6.69 -12.59
N GLU A 75 -3.33 -5.61 -13.19
CA GLU A 75 -2.16 -5.64 -14.06
C GLU A 75 -0.90 -6.10 -13.30
N LEU A 76 -0.78 -5.71 -12.03
CA LEU A 76 0.33 -6.13 -11.19
C LEU A 76 0.27 -7.62 -10.86
N ILE A 77 -0.91 -8.17 -10.57
CA ILE A 77 -1.11 -9.60 -10.31
C ILE A 77 -0.72 -10.44 -11.53
N GLU A 78 -1.04 -9.98 -12.73
CA GLU A 78 -0.64 -10.67 -13.96
C GLU A 78 0.89 -10.77 -14.14
N ARG A 79 1.61 -9.76 -13.66
CA ARG A 79 3.08 -9.69 -13.71
C ARG A 79 3.77 -10.43 -12.56
N ALA A 80 3.19 -10.35 -11.36
CA ALA A 80 3.75 -10.90 -10.13
C ALA A 80 3.10 -12.25 -9.79
N ARG A 81 3.56 -13.31 -10.44
CA ARG A 81 3.09 -14.68 -10.16
C ARG A 81 3.93 -15.32 -9.06
N TYR A 82 3.25 -15.86 -8.06
CA TYR A 82 3.87 -16.64 -6.99
C TYR A 82 3.30 -18.07 -7.03
N ASP A 83 4.16 -19.05 -7.32
CA ASP A 83 3.72 -20.44 -7.48
C ASP A 83 3.07 -20.98 -6.19
N GLY A 84 1.83 -21.46 -6.33
CA GLY A 84 1.08 -22.06 -5.24
C GLY A 84 0.52 -21.09 -4.20
N VAL A 85 0.59 -19.77 -4.44
CA VAL A 85 0.07 -18.73 -3.54
C VAL A 85 -1.08 -17.99 -4.19
N SER A 86 -2.18 -17.82 -3.44
CA SER A 86 -3.30 -16.97 -3.89
C SER A 86 -2.94 -15.50 -3.79
N VAL A 87 -3.05 -14.74 -4.88
CA VAL A 87 -2.85 -13.29 -4.88
C VAL A 87 -4.17 -12.59 -5.15
N LYS A 88 -4.56 -11.68 -4.26
CA LYS A 88 -5.84 -10.96 -4.34
C LYS A 88 -5.63 -9.46 -4.37
N PRO A 89 -6.34 -8.73 -5.25
CA PRO A 89 -6.40 -7.29 -5.20
C PRO A 89 -7.46 -6.83 -4.21
N GLU A 90 -7.17 -5.78 -3.46
CA GLU A 90 -8.12 -5.12 -2.58
C GLU A 90 -7.98 -3.61 -2.67
N VAL A 91 -9.10 -2.93 -2.83
CA VAL A 91 -9.15 -1.47 -2.82
C VAL A 91 -10.10 -1.02 -1.71
N VAL A 92 -9.57 -0.22 -0.79
CA VAL A 92 -10.36 0.36 0.30
C VAL A 92 -10.28 1.88 0.24
N THR A 93 -11.34 2.53 0.69
CA THR A 93 -11.41 4.00 0.77
C THR A 93 -11.08 4.44 2.20
N GLY A 94 -10.20 5.43 2.34
CA GLY A 94 -9.83 5.95 3.66
C GLY A 94 -8.47 6.62 3.68
N THR A 95 -7.97 6.91 4.87
CA THR A 95 -6.61 7.42 5.09
C THR A 95 -5.60 6.27 4.97
N PRO A 96 -4.58 6.35 4.11
CA PRO A 96 -3.72 5.22 3.79
C PRO A 96 -3.13 4.49 5.00
N GLY A 97 -2.47 5.19 5.92
CA GLY A 97 -1.83 4.56 7.06
C GLY A 97 -2.80 3.85 8.01
N GLU A 98 -3.97 4.45 8.25
CA GLU A 98 -5.03 3.90 9.10
C GLU A 98 -5.74 2.74 8.40
N GLY A 99 -6.11 2.94 7.12
CA GLY A 99 -6.79 1.92 6.32
C GLY A 99 -5.97 0.63 6.19
N ILE A 100 -4.64 0.74 6.05
CA ILE A 100 -3.74 -0.43 6.03
C ILE A 100 -3.77 -1.18 7.38
N ALA A 101 -3.61 -0.47 8.49
CA ALA A 101 -3.59 -1.07 9.82
C ALA A 101 -4.94 -1.72 10.20
N GLU A 102 -6.04 -1.04 9.88
CA GLU A 102 -7.39 -1.58 10.07
C GLU A 102 -7.64 -2.83 9.21
N TYR A 103 -7.26 -2.77 7.92
CA TYR A 103 -7.41 -3.91 7.03
C TYR A 103 -6.66 -5.13 7.57
N ALA A 104 -5.41 -4.92 8.00
CA ALA A 104 -4.58 -6.00 8.55
C ALA A 104 -5.23 -6.67 9.76
N THR A 105 -5.79 -5.86 10.68
CA THR A 105 -6.45 -6.36 11.89
C THR A 105 -7.74 -7.11 11.57
N LYS A 106 -8.59 -6.51 10.70
CA LYS A 106 -9.91 -7.07 10.36
C LYS A 106 -9.83 -8.37 9.54
N ASN A 107 -8.74 -8.55 8.77
CA ASN A 107 -8.60 -9.66 7.83
C ASN A 107 -7.56 -10.70 8.25
N SER A 108 -7.15 -10.71 9.53
CA SER A 108 -6.22 -11.69 10.09
C SER A 108 -4.92 -11.81 9.27
N VAL A 109 -4.33 -10.67 8.94
CA VAL A 109 -3.02 -10.60 8.27
C VAL A 109 -1.93 -10.96 9.25
N ASP A 110 -0.95 -11.73 8.81
CA ASP A 110 0.19 -12.17 9.64
C ASP A 110 1.43 -11.27 9.50
N LEU A 111 1.55 -10.58 8.36
CA LEU A 111 2.69 -9.72 8.04
C LEU A 111 2.29 -8.62 7.07
N ILE A 112 2.70 -7.39 7.36
CA ILE A 112 2.66 -6.28 6.39
C ILE A 112 4.05 -6.11 5.79
N VAL A 113 4.15 -6.04 4.45
CA VAL A 113 5.40 -5.70 3.74
C VAL A 113 5.19 -4.38 3.02
N ILE A 114 5.87 -3.32 3.47
CA ILE A 114 5.66 -1.96 2.99
C ILE A 114 6.97 -1.27 2.60
N ALA A 115 6.95 -0.49 1.52
CA ALA A 115 8.07 0.36 1.13
C ALA A 115 8.12 1.63 1.98
N THR A 116 9.32 2.04 2.35
CA THR A 116 9.55 3.37 2.88
C THR A 116 9.98 4.29 1.74
N HIS A 117 9.47 5.51 1.67
CA HIS A 117 9.93 6.48 0.69
C HIS A 117 11.37 6.87 1.02
N GLY A 118 12.29 6.45 0.16
CA GLY A 118 13.62 7.00 0.10
C GLY A 118 13.58 8.29 -0.73
N ARG A 119 13.02 9.38 -0.24
CA ARG A 119 13.19 10.66 -0.91
C ARG A 119 14.63 11.10 -0.74
N SER A 120 15.36 11.10 -1.84
CA SER A 120 16.58 11.89 -2.03
C SER A 120 16.21 13.37 -1.84
N GLY A 121 16.55 13.94 -0.73
CA GLY A 121 16.34 15.36 -0.49
C GLY A 121 16.34 15.71 0.97
N VAL A 122 17.50 16.18 1.45
CA VAL A 122 17.71 17.05 2.61
C VAL A 122 16.95 16.66 3.88
N GLY A 123 17.63 15.96 4.77
CA GLY A 123 17.23 15.90 6.17
C GLY A 123 16.93 14.51 6.70
N ARG A 124 17.82 14.04 7.51
CA ARG A 124 17.73 13.04 8.56
C ARG A 124 16.34 12.39 8.73
N TRP A 125 16.27 11.07 8.53
CA TRP A 125 15.32 10.18 9.19
C TRP A 125 13.82 10.45 8.96
N THR A 126 13.38 10.71 7.74
CA THR A 126 11.94 10.71 7.47
C THR A 126 11.52 9.39 6.85
N TRP A 127 11.02 8.50 7.68
CA TRP A 127 10.16 7.40 7.26
C TRP A 127 8.98 8.02 6.49
N GLY A 128 8.56 7.46 5.37
CA GLY A 128 7.37 7.98 4.68
C GLY A 128 6.18 8.03 5.65
N SER A 129 5.38 9.08 5.59
CA SER A 129 4.29 9.33 6.54
C SER A 129 3.32 8.13 6.68
N VAL A 130 3.06 7.43 5.57
CA VAL A 130 2.21 6.22 5.57
C VAL A 130 2.91 5.07 6.28
N ALA A 131 4.19 4.79 5.97
CA ALA A 131 4.93 3.70 6.59
C ALA A 131 5.14 3.91 8.09
N ASP A 132 5.43 5.15 8.53
CA ASP A 132 5.52 5.51 9.96
C ASP A 132 4.17 5.31 10.66
N ARG A 133 3.07 5.74 10.03
CA ARG A 133 1.73 5.55 10.60
C ARG A 133 1.36 4.07 10.72
N VAL A 134 1.65 3.26 9.70
CA VAL A 134 1.44 1.81 9.74
C VAL A 134 2.24 1.18 10.87
N LEU A 135 3.54 1.52 11.00
CA LEU A 135 4.40 0.97 12.03
C LEU A 135 3.88 1.26 13.45
N ARG A 136 3.29 2.44 13.67
CA ARG A 136 2.73 2.85 14.98
C ARG A 136 1.36 2.28 15.27
N SER A 137 0.58 1.94 14.24
CA SER A 137 -0.84 1.58 14.38
C SER A 137 -1.11 0.09 14.14
N ALA A 138 -0.21 -0.63 13.46
CA ALA A 138 -0.40 -2.04 13.17
C ALA A 138 -0.18 -2.91 14.42
N CYS A 139 -1.08 -3.87 14.62
CA CYS A 139 -0.97 -4.89 15.66
C CYS A 139 -0.29 -6.19 15.17
N VAL A 140 0.27 -6.16 13.96
CA VAL A 140 0.94 -7.29 13.31
C VAL A 140 2.37 -6.90 12.92
N PRO A 141 3.30 -7.86 12.75
CA PRO A 141 4.64 -7.59 12.26
C PRO A 141 4.66 -6.79 10.96
N VAL A 142 5.60 -5.85 10.86
CA VAL A 142 5.78 -4.98 9.68
C VAL A 142 7.20 -5.12 9.16
N LEU A 143 7.35 -5.59 7.94
CA LEU A 143 8.61 -5.58 7.20
C LEU A 143 8.68 -4.30 6.38
N MET A 144 9.57 -3.40 6.77
CA MET A 144 9.79 -2.15 6.07
C MET A 144 10.94 -2.31 5.08
N VAL A 145 10.64 -2.15 3.80
CA VAL A 145 11.63 -2.21 2.72
C VAL A 145 12.05 -0.79 2.35
N ARG A 146 13.36 -0.54 2.41
CA ARG A 146 13.90 0.75 1.99
C ARG A 146 13.93 0.83 0.48
N ALA A 147 13.26 1.84 -0.07
CA ALA A 147 13.24 2.04 -1.52
C ALA A 147 14.66 2.34 -2.07
N PRO A 148 14.97 1.89 -3.32
CA PRO A 148 16.24 2.20 -3.96
C PRO A 148 16.48 3.71 -4.06
N GLY A 149 17.74 4.14 -3.83
CA GLY A 149 18.12 5.56 -3.85
C GLY A 149 18.26 6.22 -2.47
N CYS A 150 18.00 5.51 -1.37
CA CYS A 150 18.42 5.95 -0.06
C CYS A 150 19.94 5.87 0.07
N VAL A 151 20.63 7.01 -0.06
CA VAL A 151 22.05 7.11 0.27
C VAL A 151 22.14 7.12 1.78
N THR A 152 22.80 6.13 2.37
CA THR A 152 23.25 6.23 3.76
C THR A 152 24.30 7.32 3.78
N GLY A 153 23.91 8.49 4.31
CA GLY A 153 24.90 9.52 4.62
C GLY A 153 25.91 8.94 5.61
N ALA A 154 27.16 8.90 5.16
CA ALA A 154 28.29 8.66 6.01
C ALA A 154 28.54 9.87 6.91
#